data_500fbaaeb4eb690f8f4aabdb4077548f
#
_entry.id   500fbaaeb4eb690f8f4aabdb4077548f
#
_cell.length_a   1.000
_cell.length_b   1.000
_cell.length_c   1.000
_cell.angle_alpha   90.00
_cell.angle_beta   90.00
_cell.angle_gamma   90.00
#
_symmetry.space_group_name_H-M   'P 1'
#
loop_
_entity.id
_entity.type
_entity.pdbx_description
1 polymer ?
#
loop_
_entity_poly.entity_id
_entity_poly.type
_entity_poly.pdbx_seq_one_letter_code
_entity_poly.pdbx_strand_id
1 'polypeptide(L)'
;NGADKRGGFSVYVPEYYAGETVPLVLALHGGSGHGRQFIWSWLRAARTHNCIVIAPTSVENTWSLMDPATDAQRLNSLVAYANEHWNIDSQRVLLGGMSDGGTFSYVAGLQDGTAFTHLAPCSASFHPMLVEAASAERLIGLPMYLIHGALDWMFPVDVARTAQQALQAAGAQVVYSEVDDLSHTYPEEYSAKILNWLKEPAAAR
;
A
#
# COMPACT_ATOMS: atom_id res chain seq x y z
N ASN A 1 22.30 9.49 2.10
CA ASN A 1 21.36 9.95 3.14
C ASN A 1 21.73 9.26 4.44
N GLY A 2 21.91 10.02 5.55
CA GLY A 2 22.19 9.45 6.86
C GLY A 2 21.07 8.48 7.28
N ALA A 3 21.41 7.44 8.05
CA ALA A 3 20.48 6.38 8.44
C ALA A 3 19.23 6.89 9.17
N ASP A 4 19.32 8.06 9.80
CA ASP A 4 18.28 8.67 10.63
C ASP A 4 17.54 9.81 9.93
N LYS A 5 17.82 10.08 8.65
CA LYS A 5 17.17 11.19 7.94
C LYS A 5 15.79 10.76 7.43
N ARG A 6 14.74 11.36 8.00
CA ARG A 6 13.37 11.17 7.54
C ARG A 6 13.10 11.93 6.23
N GLY A 7 11.98 11.66 5.59
CA GLY A 7 11.56 12.32 4.34
C GLY A 7 12.27 11.82 3.07
N GLY A 8 13.18 10.82 3.17
CA GLY A 8 13.78 10.16 2.02
C GLY A 8 13.01 8.92 1.59
N PHE A 9 13.58 8.13 0.68
CA PHE A 9 13.05 6.84 0.27
C PHE A 9 14.16 5.84 -0.03
N SER A 10 13.82 4.55 0.05
CA SER A 10 14.64 3.44 -0.43
C SER A 10 13.98 2.86 -1.68
N VAL A 11 14.79 2.39 -2.62
CA VAL A 11 14.28 1.75 -3.84
C VAL A 11 14.97 0.41 -4.05
N TYR A 12 14.21 -0.56 -4.51
CA TYR A 12 14.70 -1.83 -5.02
C TYR A 12 14.25 -2.03 -6.46
N VAL A 13 15.22 -2.29 -7.32
CA VAL A 13 15.01 -2.70 -8.70
C VAL A 13 15.60 -4.09 -8.83
N PRO A 14 14.88 -5.09 -9.37
CA PRO A 14 15.43 -6.43 -9.57
C PRO A 14 16.70 -6.39 -10.42
N GLU A 15 17.70 -7.18 -10.05
CA GLU A 15 19.05 -7.18 -10.67
C GLU A 15 19.01 -7.58 -12.15
N TYR A 16 17.98 -8.29 -12.56
CA TYR A 16 17.77 -8.73 -13.94
C TYR A 16 16.76 -7.88 -14.73
N TYR A 17 16.30 -6.75 -14.16
CA TYR A 17 15.44 -5.81 -14.90
C TYR A 17 16.20 -5.28 -16.13
N ALA A 18 15.63 -5.46 -17.32
CA ALA A 18 16.22 -5.10 -18.58
C ALA A 18 15.41 -4.06 -19.39
N GLY A 19 14.49 -3.34 -18.74
CA GLY A 19 13.66 -2.30 -19.37
C GLY A 19 12.25 -2.73 -19.75
N GLU A 20 11.85 -3.95 -19.42
CA GLU A 20 10.48 -4.42 -19.60
C GLU A 20 9.49 -3.67 -18.71
N THR A 21 8.20 -3.68 -19.10
CA THR A 21 7.13 -3.06 -18.31
C THR A 21 6.87 -3.86 -17.04
N VAL A 22 7.01 -3.23 -15.87
CA VAL A 22 6.93 -3.89 -14.57
C VAL A 22 5.98 -3.17 -13.60
N PRO A 23 5.37 -3.90 -12.65
CA PRO A 23 4.58 -3.29 -11.57
C PRO A 23 5.45 -2.42 -10.66
N LEU A 24 4.80 -1.44 -10.02
CA LEU A 24 5.38 -0.61 -8.97
C LEU A 24 4.64 -0.83 -7.64
N VAL A 25 5.39 -0.96 -6.55
CA VAL A 25 4.86 -0.95 -5.18
C VAL A 25 5.43 0.25 -4.43
N LEU A 26 4.55 1.06 -3.85
CA LEU A 26 4.92 1.97 -2.76
C LEU A 26 4.59 1.31 -1.42
N ALA A 27 5.63 1.02 -0.62
CA ALA A 27 5.52 0.28 0.63
C ALA A 27 5.71 1.21 1.84
N LEU A 28 4.61 1.44 2.59
CA LEU A 28 4.54 2.39 3.69
C LEU A 28 4.78 1.70 5.04
N HIS A 29 5.78 2.17 5.79
CA HIS A 29 6.10 1.68 7.14
C HIS A 29 5.04 2.07 8.18
N GLY A 30 4.99 1.38 9.31
CA GLY A 30 4.18 1.72 10.48
C GLY A 30 4.72 2.91 11.26
N GLY A 31 4.01 3.32 12.33
CA GLY A 31 4.40 4.42 13.22
C GLY A 31 5.84 4.27 13.73
N SER A 32 6.58 5.36 13.76
CA SER A 32 8.01 5.43 14.12
C SER A 32 8.94 4.57 13.26
N GLY A 33 8.43 3.90 12.22
CA GLY A 33 9.19 3.07 11.30
C GLY A 33 10.01 3.88 10.30
N HIS A 34 10.66 3.16 9.39
CA HIS A 34 11.50 3.74 8.34
C HIS A 34 11.43 2.90 7.06
N GLY A 35 11.29 3.55 5.91
CA GLY A 35 11.20 2.86 4.61
C GLY A 35 12.39 1.94 4.34
N ARG A 36 13.60 2.34 4.76
CA ARG A 36 14.82 1.54 4.65
C ARG A 36 14.73 0.17 5.35
N GLN A 37 13.97 0.08 6.43
CA GLN A 37 13.75 -1.19 7.13
C GLN A 37 12.56 -1.94 6.51
N PHE A 38 11.46 -1.24 6.25
CA PHE A 38 10.25 -1.87 5.76
C PHE A 38 10.38 -2.44 4.34
N ILE A 39 11.27 -1.91 3.51
CA ILE A 39 11.51 -2.44 2.16
C ILE A 39 11.93 -3.91 2.16
N TRP A 40 12.61 -4.39 3.22
CA TRP A 40 13.06 -5.77 3.33
C TRP A 40 11.92 -6.78 3.30
N SER A 41 10.75 -6.42 3.81
CA SER A 41 9.54 -7.28 3.76
C SER A 41 9.09 -7.58 2.31
N TRP A 42 9.57 -6.81 1.33
CA TRP A 42 9.16 -6.92 -0.07
C TRP A 42 10.23 -7.50 -0.99
N LEU A 43 11.52 -7.46 -0.60
CA LEU A 43 12.62 -7.74 -1.54
C LEU A 43 12.54 -9.11 -2.21
N ARG A 44 12.27 -10.16 -1.42
CA ARG A 44 12.17 -11.53 -1.94
C ARG A 44 11.04 -11.65 -2.96
N ALA A 45 9.87 -11.15 -2.62
CA ALA A 45 8.71 -11.16 -3.50
C ALA A 45 8.93 -10.30 -4.75
N ALA A 46 9.44 -9.09 -4.58
CA ALA A 46 9.75 -8.17 -5.67
C ALA A 46 10.73 -8.78 -6.69
N ARG A 47 11.78 -9.43 -6.19
CA ARG A 47 12.73 -10.17 -7.04
C ARG A 47 12.06 -11.27 -7.84
N THR A 48 11.25 -12.11 -7.18
CA THR A 48 10.57 -13.25 -7.83
C THR A 48 9.55 -12.78 -8.88
N HIS A 49 8.91 -11.64 -8.65
CA HIS A 49 7.83 -11.13 -9.49
C HIS A 49 8.25 -10.05 -10.49
N ASN A 50 9.55 -9.72 -10.57
CA ASN A 50 10.06 -8.61 -11.37
C ASN A 50 9.27 -7.33 -11.13
N CYS A 51 9.30 -6.86 -9.88
CA CYS A 51 8.54 -5.70 -9.43
C CYS A 51 9.49 -4.67 -8.83
N ILE A 52 9.31 -3.39 -9.15
CA ILE A 52 10.05 -2.31 -8.50
C ILE A 52 9.32 -1.92 -7.23
N VAL A 53 10.09 -1.73 -6.14
CA VAL A 53 9.55 -1.30 -4.84
C VAL A 53 10.20 -0.01 -4.41
N ILE A 54 9.39 0.97 -4.06
CA ILE A 54 9.82 2.21 -3.39
C ILE A 54 9.24 2.20 -1.99
N ALA A 55 10.09 2.33 -0.98
CA ALA A 55 9.69 2.46 0.41
C ALA A 55 10.09 3.84 0.93
N PRO A 56 9.17 4.81 0.90
CA PRO A 56 9.40 6.13 1.46
C PRO A 56 9.44 6.10 2.98
N THR A 57 10.15 7.05 3.57
CA THR A 57 10.09 7.33 5.00
C THR A 57 9.26 8.58 5.23
N SER A 58 8.30 8.53 6.13
CA SER A 58 7.48 9.69 6.52
C SER A 58 8.38 10.86 6.94
N VAL A 59 7.92 12.08 6.79
CA VAL A 59 8.67 13.28 7.20
C VAL A 59 8.76 13.34 8.73
N GLU A 60 7.63 13.12 9.38
CA GLU A 60 7.50 13.04 10.82
C GLU A 60 7.61 11.59 11.32
N ASN A 61 7.39 11.34 12.60
CA ASN A 61 7.43 9.98 13.17
C ASN A 61 6.45 9.01 12.53
N THR A 62 5.37 9.53 11.94
CA THR A 62 4.39 8.77 11.18
C THR A 62 3.87 9.59 9.99
N TRP A 63 2.94 9.03 9.25
CA TRP A 63 2.27 9.67 8.11
C TRP A 63 1.30 10.74 8.58
N SER A 64 1.13 11.80 7.79
CA SER A 64 0.31 12.98 8.11
C SER A 64 -1.18 12.67 8.02
N LEU A 65 -1.71 11.85 8.94
CA LEU A 65 -3.12 11.41 8.92
C LEU A 65 -4.11 12.57 9.09
N MET A 66 -3.72 13.64 9.81
CA MET A 66 -4.58 14.81 10.05
C MET A 66 -4.48 15.88 8.96
N ASP A 67 -3.37 15.93 8.24
CA ASP A 67 -3.16 16.79 7.06
C ASP A 67 -2.47 15.98 5.96
N PRO A 68 -3.24 15.13 5.26
CA PRO A 68 -2.67 14.13 4.37
C PRO A 68 -2.10 14.69 3.06
N ALA A 69 -2.41 15.95 2.71
CA ALA A 69 -2.09 16.50 1.40
C ALA A 69 -0.59 16.44 1.08
N THR A 70 0.26 16.81 2.03
CA THR A 70 1.72 16.86 1.83
C THR A 70 2.30 15.46 1.55
N ASP A 71 1.98 14.47 2.38
CA ASP A 71 2.49 13.11 2.17
C ASP A 71 1.85 12.45 0.95
N ALA A 72 0.55 12.65 0.70
CA ALA A 72 -0.11 12.14 -0.50
C ALA A 72 0.51 12.70 -1.79
N GLN A 73 0.81 14.00 -1.83
CA GLN A 73 1.50 14.61 -2.96
C GLN A 73 2.91 14.03 -3.16
N ARG A 74 3.64 13.78 -2.06
CA ARG A 74 4.95 13.13 -2.12
C ARG A 74 4.87 11.72 -2.68
N LEU A 75 3.87 10.93 -2.28
CA LEU A 75 3.68 9.58 -2.82
C LEU A 75 3.41 9.63 -4.34
N ASN A 76 2.54 10.53 -4.81
CA ASN A 76 2.33 10.73 -6.25
C ASN A 76 3.60 11.17 -6.98
N SER A 77 4.42 12.02 -6.36
CA SER A 77 5.73 12.43 -6.92
C SER A 77 6.72 11.27 -7.02
N LEU A 78 6.66 10.29 -6.11
CA LEU A 78 7.49 9.07 -6.20
C LEU A 78 7.03 8.15 -7.34
N VAL A 79 5.73 8.10 -7.65
CA VAL A 79 5.24 7.38 -8.84
C VAL A 79 5.73 8.08 -10.11
N ALA A 80 5.68 9.42 -10.18
CA ALA A 80 6.23 10.18 -11.29
C ALA A 80 7.74 9.92 -11.46
N TYR A 81 8.50 9.98 -10.37
CA TYR A 81 9.93 9.63 -10.36
C TYR A 81 10.18 8.21 -10.90
N ALA A 82 9.37 7.23 -10.49
CA ALA A 82 9.51 5.86 -10.99
C ALA A 82 9.28 5.77 -12.51
N ASN A 83 8.26 6.47 -13.03
CA ASN A 83 7.96 6.52 -14.47
C ASN A 83 9.08 7.21 -15.29
N GLU A 84 9.81 8.16 -14.70
CA GLU A 84 10.94 8.81 -15.36
C GLU A 84 12.18 7.90 -15.46
N HIS A 85 12.33 6.94 -14.56
CA HIS A 85 13.54 6.12 -14.45
C HIS A 85 13.36 4.69 -14.95
N TRP A 86 12.13 4.16 -14.93
CA TRP A 86 11.81 2.78 -15.30
C TRP A 86 10.52 2.69 -16.10
N ASN A 87 10.36 1.61 -16.84
CA ASN A 87 9.15 1.33 -17.60
C ASN A 87 8.08 0.72 -16.67
N ILE A 88 7.33 1.59 -15.97
CA ILE A 88 6.30 1.18 -15.02
C ILE A 88 4.98 0.87 -15.74
N ASP A 89 4.34 -0.21 -15.34
CA ASP A 89 2.98 -0.52 -15.74
C ASP A 89 1.98 0.39 -15.01
N SER A 90 1.43 1.35 -15.72
CA SER A 90 0.46 2.32 -15.17
C SER A 90 -0.84 1.67 -14.67
N GLN A 91 -1.13 0.43 -15.05
CA GLN A 91 -2.29 -0.32 -14.58
C GLN A 91 -1.98 -1.13 -13.32
N ARG A 92 -0.72 -1.21 -12.88
CA ARG A 92 -0.26 -2.01 -11.73
C ARG A 92 0.63 -1.19 -10.81
N VAL A 93 0.06 -0.12 -10.26
CA VAL A 93 0.70 0.75 -9.26
C VAL A 93 0.02 0.54 -7.91
N LEU A 94 0.68 -0.19 -7.03
CA LEU A 94 0.18 -0.57 -5.71
C LEU A 94 0.64 0.41 -4.64
N LEU A 95 -0.29 0.86 -3.81
CA LEU A 95 0.01 1.52 -2.52
C LEU A 95 -0.39 0.55 -1.40
N GLY A 96 0.58 0.16 -0.58
CA GLY A 96 0.34 -0.70 0.57
C GLY A 96 1.20 -0.31 1.75
N GLY A 97 0.83 -0.80 2.92
CA GLY A 97 1.59 -0.51 4.13
C GLY A 97 1.05 -1.23 5.34
N MET A 98 1.76 -1.09 6.45
CA MET A 98 1.41 -1.70 7.73
C MET A 98 1.08 -0.63 8.76
N SER A 99 0.07 -0.89 9.61
CA SER A 99 -0.31 -0.02 10.73
C SER A 99 -0.63 1.40 10.25
N ASP A 100 0.07 2.44 10.70
CA ASP A 100 -0.09 3.82 10.22
C ASP A 100 0.11 3.94 8.71
N GLY A 101 1.06 3.18 8.13
CA GLY A 101 1.25 3.12 6.68
C GLY A 101 0.09 2.45 5.95
N GLY A 102 -0.52 1.44 6.56
CA GLY A 102 -1.76 0.82 6.07
C GLY A 102 -2.93 1.79 6.15
N THR A 103 -3.08 2.50 7.27
CA THR A 103 -4.09 3.55 7.45
C THR A 103 -3.90 4.67 6.42
N PHE A 104 -2.66 5.12 6.22
CA PHE A 104 -2.37 6.16 5.23
C PHE A 104 -2.58 5.68 3.79
N SER A 105 -2.45 4.38 3.52
CA SER A 105 -2.77 3.84 2.20
C SER A 105 -4.26 3.94 1.86
N TYR A 106 -5.15 3.85 2.84
CA TYR A 106 -6.56 4.22 2.64
C TYR A 106 -6.70 5.72 2.38
N VAL A 107 -6.10 6.56 3.24
CA VAL A 107 -6.25 8.03 3.17
C VAL A 107 -5.78 8.58 1.84
N ALA A 108 -4.59 8.20 1.37
CA ALA A 108 -4.04 8.67 0.10
C ALA A 108 -4.60 7.93 -1.12
N GLY A 109 -4.86 6.63 -0.95
CA GLY A 109 -5.31 5.78 -2.05
C GLY A 109 -6.78 5.96 -2.43
N LEU A 110 -7.63 6.41 -1.51
CA LEU A 110 -9.05 6.70 -1.80
C LEU A 110 -9.29 8.11 -2.35
N GLN A 111 -8.26 8.95 -2.44
CA GLN A 111 -8.37 10.28 -3.05
C GLN A 111 -8.55 10.19 -4.58
N ASP A 112 -9.32 11.11 -5.13
CA ASP A 112 -9.43 11.27 -6.58
C ASP A 112 -8.12 11.77 -7.20
N GLY A 113 -7.86 11.36 -8.43
CA GLY A 113 -6.66 11.77 -9.16
C GLY A 113 -5.34 11.18 -8.67
N THR A 114 -5.38 10.22 -7.72
CA THR A 114 -4.18 9.50 -7.28
C THR A 114 -3.68 8.55 -8.36
N ALA A 115 -2.36 8.33 -8.40
CA ALA A 115 -1.71 7.43 -9.36
C ALA A 115 -1.87 5.93 -8.99
N PHE A 116 -2.43 5.61 -7.81
CA PHE A 116 -2.51 4.23 -7.33
C PHE A 116 -3.71 3.50 -7.91
N THR A 117 -3.45 2.36 -8.54
CA THR A 117 -4.48 1.51 -9.14
C THR A 117 -4.97 0.41 -8.21
N HIS A 118 -4.16 0.03 -7.21
CA HIS A 118 -4.40 -1.04 -6.25
C HIS A 118 -4.00 -0.59 -4.85
N LEU A 119 -4.72 -1.07 -3.82
CA LEU A 119 -4.40 -0.79 -2.42
C LEU A 119 -4.20 -2.08 -1.63
N ALA A 120 -3.21 -2.10 -0.71
CA ALA A 120 -2.96 -3.26 0.16
C ALA A 120 -2.65 -2.83 1.61
N PRO A 121 -3.65 -2.36 2.36
CA PRO A 121 -3.50 -2.05 3.77
C PRO A 121 -3.38 -3.32 4.62
N CYS A 122 -2.42 -3.32 5.56
CA CYS A 122 -2.20 -4.40 6.51
C CYS A 122 -2.26 -3.88 7.94
N SER A 123 -2.99 -4.57 8.84
CA SER A 123 -3.15 -4.20 10.25
C SER A 123 -3.41 -2.70 10.44
N ALA A 124 -4.33 -2.18 9.66
CA ALA A 124 -4.61 -0.76 9.53
C ALA A 124 -5.83 -0.34 10.34
N SER A 125 -5.83 0.88 10.85
CA SER A 125 -7.03 1.54 11.32
C SER A 125 -7.91 1.95 10.13
N PHE A 126 -9.21 1.93 10.33
CA PHE A 126 -10.20 2.32 9.33
C PHE A 126 -11.37 3.05 9.97
N HIS A 127 -11.86 4.07 9.28
CA HIS A 127 -13.11 4.75 9.65
C HIS A 127 -14.02 4.86 8.42
N PRO A 128 -15.34 4.54 8.54
CA PRO A 128 -16.28 4.59 7.41
C PRO A 128 -16.33 5.94 6.68
N MET A 129 -16.07 7.05 7.37
CA MET A 129 -15.97 8.37 6.73
C MET A 129 -14.97 8.44 5.58
N LEU A 130 -13.96 7.55 5.52
CA LEU A 130 -13.04 7.49 4.38
C LEU A 130 -13.75 7.08 3.08
N VAL A 131 -14.76 6.21 3.19
CA VAL A 131 -15.62 5.81 2.06
C VAL A 131 -16.59 6.94 1.69
N GLU A 132 -17.16 7.60 2.70
CA GLU A 132 -18.08 8.73 2.47
C GLU A 132 -17.41 9.93 1.80
N ALA A 133 -16.11 10.14 2.08
CA ALA A 133 -15.31 11.22 1.51
C ALA A 133 -14.78 10.91 0.10
N ALA A 134 -14.70 9.64 -0.30
CA ALA A 134 -14.23 9.24 -1.61
C ALA A 134 -15.36 9.33 -2.65
N SER A 135 -15.01 9.63 -3.91
CA SER A 135 -15.99 9.60 -4.99
C SER A 135 -16.42 8.17 -5.33
N ALA A 136 -17.65 8.00 -5.79
CA ALA A 136 -18.13 6.70 -6.28
C ALA A 136 -17.30 6.21 -7.47
N GLU A 137 -16.84 7.11 -8.33
CA GLU A 137 -15.97 6.79 -9.47
C GLU A 137 -14.63 6.19 -9.01
N ARG A 138 -14.08 6.70 -7.91
CA ARG A 138 -12.85 6.18 -7.33
C ARG A 138 -13.02 4.79 -6.74
N LEU A 139 -14.16 4.55 -6.07
CA LEU A 139 -14.43 3.31 -5.31
C LEU A 139 -14.87 2.16 -6.21
N ILE A 140 -15.74 2.42 -7.21
CA ILE A 140 -16.28 1.36 -8.06
C ILE A 140 -15.16 0.62 -8.79
N GLY A 141 -15.06 -0.69 -8.55
CA GLY A 141 -14.08 -1.57 -9.16
C GLY A 141 -12.65 -1.38 -8.65
N LEU A 142 -12.40 -0.55 -7.61
CA LEU A 142 -11.05 -0.39 -7.04
C LEU A 142 -10.57 -1.70 -6.42
N PRO A 143 -9.47 -2.31 -6.93
CA PRO A 143 -8.93 -3.53 -6.36
C PRO A 143 -8.22 -3.24 -5.03
N MET A 144 -8.57 -4.00 -3.99
CA MET A 144 -8.00 -3.87 -2.66
C MET A 144 -7.70 -5.24 -2.05
N TYR A 145 -6.53 -5.37 -1.42
CA TYR A 145 -6.12 -6.57 -0.68
C TYR A 145 -5.92 -6.22 0.79
N LEU A 146 -6.91 -6.49 1.63
CA LEU A 146 -6.87 -6.20 3.06
C LEU A 146 -6.29 -7.41 3.83
N ILE A 147 -5.34 -7.15 4.73
CA ILE A 147 -4.73 -8.16 5.60
C ILE A 147 -4.85 -7.71 7.04
N HIS A 148 -5.33 -8.59 7.92
CA HIS A 148 -5.41 -8.27 9.34
C HIS A 148 -5.22 -9.51 10.21
N GLY A 149 -4.48 -9.35 11.30
CA GLY A 149 -4.29 -10.41 12.26
C GLY A 149 -5.49 -10.55 13.21
N ALA A 150 -5.99 -11.78 13.41
CA ALA A 150 -7.07 -12.02 14.37
C ALA A 150 -6.65 -11.72 15.83
N LEU A 151 -5.34 -11.78 16.11
CA LEU A 151 -4.76 -11.47 17.41
C LEU A 151 -4.16 -10.06 17.49
N ASP A 152 -4.55 -9.16 16.59
CA ASP A 152 -4.07 -7.78 16.61
C ASP A 152 -4.55 -7.08 17.89
N TRP A 153 -3.58 -6.75 18.76
CA TRP A 153 -3.82 -6.14 20.06
C TRP A 153 -3.99 -4.61 19.98
N MET A 154 -3.55 -3.99 18.87
CA MET A 154 -3.62 -2.53 18.69
C MET A 154 -4.91 -2.13 17.97
N PHE A 155 -5.21 -2.81 16.87
CA PHE A 155 -6.46 -2.60 16.12
C PHE A 155 -7.27 -3.89 16.11
N PRO A 156 -8.38 -3.97 16.87
CA PRO A 156 -9.22 -5.16 16.88
C PRO A 156 -9.64 -5.58 15.47
N VAL A 157 -9.67 -6.87 15.20
CA VAL A 157 -9.96 -7.44 13.87
C VAL A 157 -11.29 -6.94 13.28
N ASP A 158 -12.25 -6.55 14.11
CA ASP A 158 -13.53 -5.98 13.67
C ASP A 158 -13.37 -4.65 12.90
N VAL A 159 -12.26 -3.94 13.09
CA VAL A 159 -11.93 -2.75 12.28
C VAL A 159 -11.74 -3.14 10.81
N ALA A 160 -11.02 -4.24 10.55
CA ALA A 160 -10.79 -4.72 9.19
C ALA A 160 -12.04 -5.33 8.57
N ARG A 161 -12.86 -6.04 9.35
CA ARG A 161 -14.17 -6.55 8.91
C ARG A 161 -15.11 -5.42 8.53
N THR A 162 -15.12 -4.33 9.32
CA THR A 162 -15.87 -3.10 9.00
C THR A 162 -15.35 -2.46 7.72
N ALA A 163 -14.01 -2.37 7.54
CA ALA A 163 -13.42 -1.86 6.31
C ALA A 163 -13.84 -2.68 5.09
N GLN A 164 -13.75 -4.00 5.16
CA GLN A 164 -14.20 -4.90 4.10
C GLN A 164 -15.64 -4.63 3.71
N GLN A 165 -16.55 -4.62 4.68
CA GLN A 165 -17.99 -4.44 4.43
C GLN A 165 -18.29 -3.07 3.81
N ALA A 166 -17.71 -1.99 4.35
CA ALA A 166 -17.95 -0.63 3.86
C ALA A 166 -17.42 -0.44 2.44
N LEU A 167 -16.20 -0.93 2.16
CA LEU A 167 -15.58 -0.81 0.83
C LEU A 167 -16.30 -1.66 -0.22
N GLN A 168 -16.70 -2.89 0.12
CA GLN A 168 -17.51 -3.74 -0.78
C GLN A 168 -18.87 -3.13 -1.07
N ALA A 169 -19.55 -2.59 -0.05
CA ALA A 169 -20.82 -1.90 -0.24
C ALA A 169 -20.72 -0.67 -1.15
N ALA A 170 -19.56 -0.01 -1.17
CA ALA A 170 -19.25 1.12 -2.04
C ALA A 170 -18.75 0.71 -3.44
N GLY A 171 -18.70 -0.60 -3.73
CA GLY A 171 -18.35 -1.13 -5.06
C GLY A 171 -16.88 -1.49 -5.26
N ALA A 172 -16.03 -1.41 -4.25
CA ALA A 172 -14.65 -1.85 -4.35
C ALA A 172 -14.52 -3.38 -4.45
N GLN A 173 -13.50 -3.86 -5.15
CA GLN A 173 -13.18 -5.28 -5.27
C GLN A 173 -12.21 -5.70 -4.16
N VAL A 174 -12.75 -6.17 -3.05
CA VAL A 174 -11.99 -6.44 -1.84
C VAL A 174 -11.69 -7.92 -1.70
N VAL A 175 -10.40 -8.28 -1.70
CA VAL A 175 -9.86 -9.52 -1.16
C VAL A 175 -9.52 -9.26 0.31
N TYR A 176 -10.03 -10.08 1.22
CA TYR A 176 -9.75 -9.96 2.65
C TYR A 176 -9.09 -11.23 3.19
N SER A 177 -7.98 -11.07 3.86
CA SER A 177 -7.25 -12.12 4.56
C SER A 177 -7.20 -11.80 6.05
N GLU A 178 -8.03 -12.50 6.83
CA GLU A 178 -7.90 -12.57 8.28
C GLU A 178 -6.93 -13.71 8.61
N VAL A 179 -5.88 -13.41 9.39
CA VAL A 179 -4.82 -14.37 9.71
C VAL A 179 -4.93 -14.75 11.18
N ASP A 180 -5.33 -15.99 11.44
CA ASP A 180 -5.75 -16.46 12.77
C ASP A 180 -4.70 -16.30 13.87
N ASP A 181 -3.43 -16.51 13.55
CA ASP A 181 -2.31 -16.50 14.50
C ASP A 181 -1.43 -15.23 14.40
N LEU A 182 -1.87 -14.25 13.64
CA LEU A 182 -1.12 -13.00 13.44
C LEU A 182 -1.53 -11.95 14.47
N SER A 183 -0.52 -11.35 15.11
CA SER A 183 -0.63 -10.18 15.97
C SER A 183 -0.48 -8.88 15.15
N HIS A 184 -0.17 -7.75 15.81
CA HIS A 184 0.07 -6.46 15.13
C HIS A 184 1.44 -6.45 14.46
N THR A 185 1.57 -7.11 13.30
CA THR A 185 2.81 -7.20 12.53
C THR A 185 2.52 -7.39 11.04
N TYR A 186 3.53 -7.16 10.19
CA TYR A 186 3.43 -7.42 8.76
C TYR A 186 3.84 -8.87 8.44
N PRO A 187 2.95 -9.67 7.84
CA PRO A 187 3.28 -11.04 7.44
C PRO A 187 4.03 -11.02 6.10
N GLU A 188 5.35 -11.19 6.13
CA GLU A 188 6.23 -11.03 4.95
C GLU A 188 5.86 -11.95 3.78
N GLU A 189 5.30 -13.13 4.05
CA GLU A 189 4.83 -14.07 3.02
C GLU A 189 3.65 -13.52 2.20
N TYR A 190 2.93 -12.53 2.73
CA TYR A 190 1.83 -11.87 2.01
C TYR A 190 2.32 -10.95 0.91
N SER A 191 3.55 -10.46 0.94
CA SER A 191 4.12 -9.69 -0.17
C SER A 191 4.07 -10.47 -1.48
N ALA A 192 4.36 -11.78 -1.46
CA ALA A 192 4.25 -12.64 -2.64
C ALA A 192 2.79 -12.87 -3.07
N LYS A 193 1.87 -13.05 -2.11
CA LYS A 193 0.43 -13.20 -2.39
C LYS A 193 -0.15 -11.93 -3.02
N ILE A 194 0.21 -10.75 -2.49
CA ILE A 194 -0.19 -9.45 -3.05
C ILE A 194 0.35 -9.28 -4.47
N LEU A 195 1.62 -9.61 -4.73
CA LEU A 195 2.21 -9.47 -6.07
C LEU A 195 1.65 -10.48 -7.07
N ASN A 196 1.22 -11.66 -6.63
CA ASN A 196 0.46 -12.59 -7.49
C ASN A 196 -0.91 -11.99 -7.85
N TRP A 197 -1.66 -11.53 -6.85
CA TRP A 197 -2.94 -10.88 -7.04
C TRP A 197 -2.83 -9.62 -7.92
N LEU A 198 -1.80 -8.80 -7.77
CA LEU A 198 -1.57 -7.60 -8.60
C LEU A 198 -1.40 -7.93 -10.09
N LYS A 199 -1.02 -9.16 -10.43
CA LYS A 199 -0.89 -9.62 -11.82
C LYS A 199 -2.20 -10.12 -12.42
N GLU A 200 -3.19 -10.40 -11.60
CA GLU A 200 -4.50 -10.80 -12.09
C GLU A 200 -5.15 -9.63 -12.85
N PRO A 201 -5.80 -9.88 -13.97
CA PRO A 201 -6.53 -8.81 -14.65
C PRO A 201 -7.61 -8.27 -13.71
N ALA A 202 -7.63 -6.95 -13.50
CA ALA A 202 -8.75 -6.33 -12.80
C ALA A 202 -10.05 -6.75 -13.52
N ALA A 203 -11.05 -7.21 -12.76
CA ALA A 203 -12.36 -7.48 -13.37
C ALA A 203 -12.83 -6.22 -14.10
N ALA A 204 -13.36 -6.37 -15.30
CA ALA A 204 -13.77 -5.25 -16.13
C ALA A 204 -14.69 -4.29 -15.32
N ARG A 205 -14.29 -3.02 -15.30
CA ARG A 205 -15.04 -1.93 -14.66
C ARG A 205 -16.34 -1.65 -15.40
#